data_721065aef8cc3f060d682c3eee6d244e
#
_entry.id   721065aef8cc3f060d682c3eee6d244e
#
_cell.length_a   1.000
_cell.length_b   1.000
_cell.length_c   1.000
_cell.angle_alpha   90.00
_cell.angle_beta   90.00
_cell.angle_gamma   90.00
#
_symmetry.space_group_name_H-M   'P 1'
#
loop_
_entity.id
_entity.type
_entity.pdbx_description
1 polymer ?
#
loop_
_entity_poly.entity_id
_entity_poly.type
_entity_poly.pdbx_seq_one_letter_code
_entity_poly.pdbx_strand_id
1 'polypeptide(L)'
;MTDTNETPNGLAILRKPFPDNQISLLPKPTKKREEMDKLPKARCKECGGWHATTSVIHLSYVGHAALTDRLLDADLAWGWEPMFLKDGLPAFDGHGGLWIKLTVCGVTRLGYGHAGDKEGGDAIKEVIGDALRNAAMRFGAALELWHKGDLHVEEKPKETPGQIVDQDLATEGMPVEVVAALRAEAKKIETDFYTIGPKAAIGSWSAFKKTAAVEEQTACWKMMDSKVRSGIKKAGEASGEGT
;
A
#
# COMPACT_ATOMS: atom_id res chain seq x y z
N MET A 1 -1.36 -33.04 32.74
CA MET A 1 -1.76 -32.23 31.56
C MET A 1 -1.68 -30.77 32.01
N THR A 2 -0.56 -30.13 31.76
CA THR A 2 -0.32 -28.72 32.12
C THR A 2 -0.78 -27.89 30.96
N ASP A 3 -1.95 -27.26 31.09
CA ASP A 3 -2.37 -26.16 30.23
C ASP A 3 -1.37 -25.02 30.41
N THR A 4 -0.40 -24.95 29.51
CA THR A 4 0.43 -23.77 29.35
C THR A 4 -0.43 -22.71 28.64
N ASN A 5 -1.15 -21.95 29.43
CA ASN A 5 -1.76 -20.70 29.02
C ASN A 5 -0.60 -19.71 28.80
N GLU A 6 0.11 -19.84 27.66
CA GLU A 6 1.13 -18.89 27.26
C GLU A 6 0.42 -17.55 27.05
N THR A 7 0.63 -16.62 27.96
CA THR A 7 0.26 -15.22 27.79
C THR A 7 0.88 -14.76 26.47
N PRO A 8 0.09 -14.25 25.52
CA PRO A 8 0.65 -13.82 24.24
C PRO A 8 1.82 -12.86 24.49
N ASN A 9 2.99 -13.17 23.94
CA ASN A 9 4.14 -12.27 24.05
C ASN A 9 3.67 -10.87 23.66
N GLY A 10 3.78 -9.89 24.55
CA GLY A 10 3.26 -8.54 24.36
C GLY A 10 3.78 -7.90 23.07
N LEU A 11 5.02 -8.22 22.65
CA LEU A 11 5.56 -7.78 21.36
C LEU A 11 4.77 -8.37 20.17
N ALA A 12 4.18 -9.55 20.28
CA ALA A 12 3.33 -10.12 19.24
C ALA A 12 2.00 -9.36 19.10
N ILE A 13 1.50 -8.75 20.17
CA ILE A 13 0.30 -7.91 20.15
C ILE A 13 0.53 -6.66 19.31
N LEU A 14 1.74 -6.06 19.36
CA LEU A 14 2.08 -4.88 18.56
C LEU A 14 2.02 -5.15 17.05
N ARG A 15 2.22 -6.38 16.62
CA ARG A 15 2.19 -6.77 15.20
C ARG A 15 0.80 -7.09 14.67
N LYS A 16 -0.22 -7.17 15.52
CA LYS A 16 -1.59 -7.40 15.07
C LYS A 16 -2.10 -6.19 14.29
N PRO A 17 -2.80 -6.39 13.17
CA PRO A 17 -3.43 -5.30 12.43
C PRO A 17 -4.32 -4.47 13.35
N PHE A 18 -4.43 -3.17 13.06
CA PHE A 18 -5.38 -2.32 13.74
C PHE A 18 -6.78 -2.50 13.13
N PRO A 19 -7.84 -2.54 13.94
CA PRO A 19 -9.20 -2.59 13.42
C PRO A 19 -9.55 -1.26 12.72
N ASP A 20 -10.46 -1.32 11.74
CA ASP A 20 -10.81 -0.18 10.88
C ASP A 20 -11.25 1.07 11.66
N ASN A 21 -11.93 0.88 12.80
CA ASN A 21 -12.36 1.99 13.66
C ASN A 21 -11.22 2.72 14.38
N GLN A 22 -10.01 2.16 14.39
CA GLN A 22 -8.80 2.78 14.93
C GLN A 22 -7.89 3.38 13.84
N ILE A 23 -8.24 3.16 12.57
CA ILE A 23 -7.52 3.72 11.42
C ILE A 23 -8.19 5.02 11.00
N SER A 24 -7.40 6.08 10.92
CA SER A 24 -7.84 7.40 10.47
C SER A 24 -7.26 7.71 9.09
N LEU A 25 -7.87 8.65 8.39
CA LEU A 25 -7.44 9.10 7.06
C LEU A 25 -6.85 10.51 7.14
N LEU A 26 -5.61 10.66 6.70
CA LEU A 26 -4.92 11.95 6.60
C LEU A 26 -4.94 12.42 5.14
N PRO A 27 -5.60 13.55 4.82
CA PRO A 27 -5.57 14.11 3.48
C PRO A 27 -4.18 14.70 3.19
N LYS A 28 -3.51 14.15 2.17
CA LYS A 28 -2.19 14.62 1.73
C LYS A 28 -2.29 15.24 0.34
N PRO A 29 -1.91 16.53 0.18
CA PRO A 29 -1.86 17.19 -1.12
C PRO A 29 -0.90 16.48 -2.08
N THR A 30 -1.28 16.38 -3.36
CA THR A 30 -0.44 15.82 -4.43
C THR A 30 0.22 16.91 -5.28
N LYS A 31 -0.13 18.18 -5.04
CA LYS A 31 0.41 19.37 -5.70
C LYS A 31 1.07 20.30 -4.70
N LYS A 32 1.83 21.28 -5.22
CA LYS A 32 2.44 22.32 -4.42
C LYS A 32 1.38 23.21 -3.74
N ARG A 33 1.71 23.79 -2.59
CA ARG A 33 0.82 24.61 -1.78
C ARG A 33 0.13 25.72 -2.57
N GLU A 34 0.88 26.44 -3.41
CA GLU A 34 0.36 27.54 -4.25
C GLU A 34 -0.73 27.11 -5.24
N GLU A 35 -0.64 25.86 -5.75
CA GLU A 35 -1.66 25.28 -6.61
C GLU A 35 -2.87 24.77 -5.80
N MET A 36 -2.61 24.18 -4.62
CA MET A 36 -3.65 23.69 -3.73
C MET A 36 -4.54 24.82 -3.18
N ASP A 37 -3.95 25.99 -2.90
CA ASP A 37 -4.70 27.15 -2.37
C ASP A 37 -5.70 27.74 -3.38
N LYS A 38 -5.52 27.47 -4.67
CA LYS A 38 -6.44 27.86 -5.76
C LYS A 38 -7.59 26.88 -5.96
N LEU A 39 -7.53 25.70 -5.35
CA LEU A 39 -8.55 24.66 -5.54
C LEU A 39 -9.75 24.89 -4.61
N PRO A 40 -10.97 24.55 -5.07
CA PRO A 40 -12.15 24.60 -4.21
C PRO A 40 -11.99 23.61 -3.04
N LYS A 41 -12.32 24.08 -1.84
CA LYS A 41 -12.25 23.29 -0.60
C LYS A 41 -13.66 22.95 -0.13
N ALA A 42 -13.85 21.73 0.36
CA ALA A 42 -15.11 21.25 0.94
C ALA A 42 -14.85 20.26 2.07
N ARG A 43 -15.90 19.95 2.83
CA ARG A 43 -15.87 18.88 3.82
C ARG A 43 -15.84 17.53 3.11
N CYS A 44 -14.80 16.76 3.32
CA CYS A 44 -14.63 15.45 2.72
C CYS A 44 -15.57 14.42 3.35
N LYS A 45 -16.22 13.61 2.51
CA LYS A 45 -17.09 12.53 2.99
C LYS A 45 -16.30 11.33 3.55
N GLU A 46 -15.06 11.15 3.11
CA GLU A 46 -14.22 10.02 3.52
C GLU A 46 -13.54 10.28 4.87
N CYS A 47 -12.80 11.40 5.01
CA CYS A 47 -12.05 11.69 6.23
C CYS A 47 -12.73 12.67 7.18
N GLY A 48 -13.86 13.27 6.77
CA GLY A 48 -14.57 14.30 7.54
C GLY A 48 -13.84 15.65 7.65
N GLY A 49 -12.63 15.76 7.11
CA GLY A 49 -11.80 16.97 7.14
C GLY A 49 -12.19 17.99 6.08
N TRP A 50 -11.73 19.23 6.26
CA TRP A 50 -11.92 20.33 5.29
C TRP A 50 -10.65 20.48 4.45
N HIS A 51 -10.70 20.12 3.18
CA HIS A 51 -9.56 20.21 2.28
C HIS A 51 -9.99 20.39 0.82
N ALA A 52 -9.03 20.52 -0.10
CA ALA A 52 -9.32 20.60 -1.54
C ALA A 52 -10.07 19.35 -2.03
N THR A 53 -11.05 19.54 -2.92
CA THR A 53 -11.89 18.45 -3.46
C THR A 53 -11.18 17.56 -4.47
N THR A 54 -10.06 18.03 -5.01
CA THR A 54 -9.23 17.32 -5.98
C THR A 54 -7.76 17.42 -5.59
N SER A 55 -6.91 16.60 -6.20
CA SER A 55 -5.46 16.60 -5.97
C SER A 55 -5.07 16.31 -4.50
N VAL A 56 -5.83 15.45 -3.85
CA VAL A 56 -5.58 14.96 -2.49
C VAL A 56 -5.67 13.45 -2.51
N ILE A 57 -4.73 12.79 -1.83
CA ILE A 57 -4.79 11.38 -1.50
C ILE A 57 -5.01 11.23 0.00
N HIS A 58 -5.74 10.22 0.41
CA HIS A 58 -5.94 9.89 1.81
C HIS A 58 -4.95 8.81 2.23
N LEU A 59 -4.11 9.12 3.21
CA LEU A 59 -3.19 8.15 3.80
C LEU A 59 -3.82 7.59 5.07
N SER A 60 -3.90 6.27 5.14
CA SER A 60 -4.29 5.57 6.36
C SER A 60 -3.21 5.72 7.43
N TYR A 61 -3.59 6.03 8.65
CA TYR A 61 -2.68 6.11 9.79
C TYR A 61 -3.38 5.74 11.09
N VAL A 62 -2.58 5.35 12.08
CA VAL A 62 -3.07 5.10 13.44
C VAL A 62 -2.85 6.37 14.27
N GLY A 63 -3.94 6.85 14.88
CA GLY A 63 -3.90 8.01 15.77
C GLY A 63 -3.14 7.72 17.07
N HIS A 64 -2.74 8.79 17.76
CA HIS A 64 -1.97 8.68 19.01
C HIS A 64 -2.69 7.84 20.07
N ALA A 65 -4.00 8.05 20.26
CA ALA A 65 -4.78 7.34 21.26
C ALA A 65 -4.84 5.83 20.98
N ALA A 66 -5.12 5.42 19.73
CA ALA A 66 -5.18 4.03 19.35
C ALA A 66 -3.81 3.32 19.47
N LEU A 67 -2.72 4.04 19.15
CA LEU A 67 -1.39 3.52 19.37
C LEU A 67 -1.06 3.34 20.86
N THR A 68 -1.41 4.33 21.68
CA THR A 68 -1.21 4.26 23.13
C THR A 68 -1.99 3.10 23.74
N ASP A 69 -3.23 2.90 23.35
CA ASP A 69 -4.06 1.77 23.77
C ASP A 69 -3.39 0.43 23.42
N ARG A 70 -2.91 0.28 22.18
CA ARG A 70 -2.17 -0.93 21.76
C ARG A 70 -0.87 -1.14 22.52
N LEU A 71 -0.18 -0.08 22.91
CA LEU A 71 1.04 -0.18 23.73
C LEU A 71 0.70 -0.64 25.15
N LEU A 72 -0.41 -0.17 25.73
CA LEU A 72 -0.92 -0.62 27.02
C LEU A 72 -1.37 -2.08 26.99
N ASP A 73 -2.01 -2.53 25.91
CA ASP A 73 -2.36 -3.95 25.72
C ASP A 73 -1.12 -4.84 25.67
N ALA A 74 -0.03 -4.35 25.10
CA ALA A 74 1.21 -5.10 24.97
C ALA A 74 2.02 -5.13 26.27
N ASP A 75 2.08 -4.01 26.98
CA ASP A 75 2.89 -3.81 28.19
C ASP A 75 2.36 -2.63 28.99
N LEU A 76 1.76 -2.85 30.15
CA LEU A 76 1.30 -1.78 31.02
C LEU A 76 2.45 -0.88 31.55
N ALA A 77 3.67 -1.38 31.54
CA ALA A 77 4.87 -0.66 31.96
C ALA A 77 5.66 -0.04 30.80
N TRP A 78 5.05 0.01 29.59
CA TRP A 78 5.70 0.67 28.48
C TRP A 78 6.04 2.13 28.79
N GLY A 79 7.10 2.64 28.21
CA GLY A 79 7.48 4.02 28.43
C GLY A 79 8.34 4.55 27.28
N TRP A 80 8.47 5.85 27.24
CA TRP A 80 9.38 6.50 26.32
C TRP A 80 10.16 7.63 26.99
N GLU A 81 11.33 7.91 26.48
CA GLU A 81 12.16 9.03 26.92
C GLU A 81 12.81 9.73 25.72
N PRO A 82 13.04 11.04 25.79
CA PRO A 82 13.84 11.73 24.79
C PRO A 82 15.28 11.19 24.83
N MET A 83 15.88 11.03 23.66
CA MET A 83 17.26 10.53 23.58
C MET A 83 18.28 11.52 24.13
N PHE A 84 17.98 12.81 24.01
CA PHE A 84 18.81 13.90 24.48
C PHE A 84 18.01 14.92 25.28
N LEU A 85 18.62 15.48 26.31
CA LEU A 85 18.07 16.58 27.12
C LEU A 85 18.97 17.82 27.02
N LYS A 86 18.34 18.98 27.02
CA LYS A 86 18.99 20.28 27.16
C LYS A 86 18.23 21.06 28.23
N ASP A 87 18.94 21.48 29.28
CA ASP A 87 18.36 22.22 30.40
C ASP A 87 17.15 21.52 31.06
N GLY A 88 17.21 20.17 31.13
CA GLY A 88 16.12 19.34 31.69
C GLY A 88 14.90 19.11 30.79
N LEU A 89 14.91 19.66 29.59
CA LEU A 89 13.84 19.49 28.58
C LEU A 89 14.30 18.63 27.41
N PRO A 90 13.38 17.98 26.65
CA PRO A 90 13.72 17.29 25.44
C PRO A 90 14.48 18.20 24.46
N ALA A 91 15.66 17.72 24.00
CA ALA A 91 16.44 18.45 23.01
C ALA A 91 15.98 18.10 21.59
N PHE A 92 15.70 19.14 20.81
CA PHE A 92 15.40 19.02 19.39
C PHE A 92 16.67 19.15 18.56
N ASP A 93 16.74 18.46 17.43
CA ASP A 93 17.86 18.58 16.49
C ASP A 93 17.80 19.90 15.67
N GLY A 94 18.81 20.13 14.82
CA GLY A 94 18.90 21.34 13.99
C GLY A 94 17.75 21.51 12.96
N HIS A 95 16.89 20.51 12.79
CA HIS A 95 15.73 20.53 11.92
C HIS A 95 14.40 20.59 12.70
N GLY A 96 14.45 20.71 14.02
CA GLY A 96 13.26 20.71 14.87
C GLY A 96 12.66 19.33 15.14
N GLY A 97 13.41 18.27 14.88
CA GLY A 97 13.01 16.89 15.13
C GLY A 97 13.40 16.39 16.52
N LEU A 98 12.69 15.39 17.02
CA LEU A 98 12.90 14.76 18.31
C LEU A 98 13.25 13.28 18.16
N TRP A 99 14.38 12.88 18.73
CA TRP A 99 14.74 11.48 18.88
C TRP A 99 14.27 10.96 20.23
N ILE A 100 13.61 9.82 20.22
CA ILE A 100 13.12 9.14 21.42
C ILE A 100 13.60 7.69 21.48
N LYS A 101 13.61 7.16 22.71
CA LYS A 101 13.67 5.73 22.98
C LYS A 101 12.29 5.28 23.45
N LEU A 102 11.71 4.32 22.78
CA LEU A 102 10.47 3.64 23.18
C LEU A 102 10.83 2.27 23.73
N THR A 103 10.40 1.97 24.94
CA THR A 103 10.61 0.67 25.59
C THR A 103 9.27 -0.04 25.80
N VAL A 104 9.17 -1.28 25.31
CA VAL A 104 8.00 -2.16 25.46
C VAL A 104 8.49 -3.56 25.75
N CYS A 105 7.98 -4.20 26.78
CA CYS A 105 8.38 -5.54 27.23
C CYS A 105 9.91 -5.65 27.44
N GLY A 106 10.54 -4.59 27.98
CA GLY A 106 11.98 -4.53 28.20
C GLY A 106 12.83 -4.33 26.94
N VAL A 107 12.25 -4.27 25.75
CA VAL A 107 12.95 -4.02 24.49
C VAL A 107 12.86 -2.54 24.13
N THR A 108 13.99 -1.92 23.77
CA THR A 108 14.05 -0.50 23.39
C THR A 108 14.28 -0.36 21.87
N ARG A 109 13.53 0.55 21.24
CA ARG A 109 13.70 0.97 19.84
C ARG A 109 13.75 2.50 19.76
N LEU A 110 14.51 3.01 18.81
CA LEU A 110 14.58 4.44 18.55
C LEU A 110 13.48 4.89 17.60
N GLY A 111 12.98 6.11 17.81
CA GLY A 111 12.05 6.79 16.92
C GLY A 111 12.45 8.22 16.68
N TYR A 112 12.10 8.73 15.52
CA TYR A 112 12.30 10.12 15.15
C TYR A 112 10.97 10.73 14.74
N GLY A 113 10.67 11.92 15.22
CA GLY A 113 9.47 12.66 14.87
C GLY A 113 9.78 14.09 14.46
N HIS A 114 8.94 14.64 13.56
CA HIS A 114 9.04 16.00 13.07
C HIS A 114 7.65 16.62 12.88
N ALA A 115 7.49 17.89 13.21
CA ALA A 115 6.18 18.57 13.16
C ALA A 115 5.78 19.07 11.75
N GLY A 116 6.64 18.95 10.75
CA GLY A 116 6.45 19.62 9.46
C GLY A 116 6.41 21.14 9.63
N ASP A 117 5.38 21.77 9.07
CA ASP A 117 5.20 23.23 9.09
C ASP A 117 4.40 23.74 10.33
N LYS A 118 4.13 22.88 11.32
CA LYS A 118 3.42 23.29 12.54
C LYS A 118 4.33 24.06 13.48
N GLU A 119 3.74 24.97 14.26
CA GLU A 119 4.44 25.81 15.21
C GLU A 119 3.83 25.73 16.60
N GLY A 120 4.58 26.23 17.61
CA GLY A 120 4.12 26.34 19.00
C GLY A 120 3.82 25.00 19.67
N GLY A 121 2.86 24.99 20.58
CA GLY A 121 2.51 23.77 21.34
C GLY A 121 1.98 22.62 20.49
N ASP A 122 1.35 22.90 19.37
CA ASP A 122 0.85 21.86 18.47
C ASP A 122 1.99 21.18 17.70
N ALA A 123 3.07 21.91 17.40
CA ALA A 123 4.29 21.32 16.85
C ALA A 123 4.91 20.31 17.83
N ILE A 124 5.00 20.64 19.12
CA ILE A 124 5.57 19.76 20.13
C ILE A 124 4.75 18.47 20.27
N LYS A 125 3.41 18.58 20.31
CA LYS A 125 2.52 17.40 20.37
C LYS A 125 2.69 16.51 19.13
N GLU A 126 2.78 17.13 17.95
CA GLU A 126 2.95 16.39 16.70
C GLU A 126 4.29 15.66 16.65
N VAL A 127 5.39 16.33 17.04
CA VAL A 127 6.74 15.73 17.09
C VAL A 127 6.75 14.50 17.99
N ILE A 128 6.16 14.58 19.20
CA ILE A 128 6.08 13.46 20.13
C ILE A 128 5.24 12.31 19.52
N GLY A 129 4.07 12.63 18.99
CA GLY A 129 3.20 11.63 18.37
C GLY A 129 3.83 10.96 17.15
N ASP A 130 4.54 11.72 16.33
CA ASP A 130 5.25 11.19 15.17
C ASP A 130 6.44 10.30 15.57
N ALA A 131 7.23 10.74 16.56
CA ALA A 131 8.33 9.95 17.10
C ALA A 131 7.84 8.61 17.68
N LEU A 132 6.72 8.61 18.42
CA LEU A 132 6.11 7.40 18.96
C LEU A 132 5.62 6.45 17.86
N ARG A 133 4.92 6.95 16.84
CA ARG A 133 4.51 6.13 15.67
C ARG A 133 5.72 5.54 14.96
N ASN A 134 6.76 6.33 14.75
CA ASN A 134 7.98 5.89 14.09
C ASN A 134 8.75 4.83 14.91
N ALA A 135 8.83 4.96 16.22
CA ALA A 135 9.42 3.95 17.10
C ALA A 135 8.59 2.67 17.15
N ALA A 136 7.25 2.79 17.30
CA ALA A 136 6.33 1.66 17.39
C ALA A 136 6.28 0.84 16.09
N MET A 137 6.41 1.47 14.93
CA MET A 137 6.56 0.78 13.64
C MET A 137 7.74 -0.22 13.64
N ARG A 138 8.82 0.07 14.37
CA ARG A 138 9.99 -0.83 14.51
C ARG A 138 9.71 -2.05 15.39
N PHE A 139 8.61 -2.06 16.12
CA PHE A 139 8.06 -3.22 16.80
C PHE A 139 7.01 -3.96 15.94
N GLY A 140 6.67 -3.39 14.78
CA GLY A 140 5.68 -3.92 13.85
C GLY A 140 4.28 -3.30 13.98
N ALA A 141 4.09 -2.29 14.85
CA ALA A 141 2.78 -1.65 15.02
C ALA A 141 2.41 -0.83 13.76
N ALA A 142 1.21 -1.09 13.22
CA ALA A 142 0.66 -0.47 12.00
C ALA A 142 1.60 -0.57 10.78
N LEU A 143 2.47 -1.58 10.74
CA LEU A 143 3.49 -1.72 9.69
C LEU A 143 2.85 -1.85 8.30
N GLU A 144 1.70 -2.50 8.23
CA GLU A 144 0.90 -2.67 7.01
C GLU A 144 0.44 -1.34 6.39
N LEU A 145 0.27 -0.28 7.18
CA LEU A 145 -0.13 1.04 6.67
C LEU A 145 1.04 1.82 6.04
N TRP A 146 2.27 1.41 6.31
CA TRP A 146 3.48 2.02 5.75
C TRP A 146 3.95 1.33 4.47
N HIS A 147 3.56 0.09 4.28
CA HIS A 147 3.92 -0.68 3.12
C HIS A 147 2.88 -0.51 1.98
N LYS A 148 3.35 -0.39 0.75
CA LYS A 148 2.49 -0.25 -0.44
C LYS A 148 2.06 -1.61 -1.01
N GLY A 149 1.90 -2.59 -0.20
CA GLY A 149 1.52 -3.94 -0.58
C GLY A 149 1.21 -4.76 0.66
N ASP A 150 0.91 -6.03 0.49
CA ASP A 150 0.72 -6.93 1.62
C ASP A 150 2.08 -7.49 2.06
N LEU A 151 2.47 -7.20 3.32
CA LEU A 151 3.73 -7.68 3.91
C LEU A 151 3.73 -9.18 4.23
N HIS A 152 2.57 -9.82 4.20
CA HIS A 152 2.38 -11.20 4.69
C HIS A 152 1.87 -12.15 3.61
N VAL A 153 1.63 -11.67 2.41
CA VAL A 153 1.31 -12.55 1.28
C VAL A 153 2.61 -13.07 0.68
N GLU A 154 2.77 -14.40 0.68
CA GLU A 154 3.70 -15.04 -0.25
C GLU A 154 3.43 -14.49 -1.65
N GLU A 155 4.46 -14.02 -2.35
CA GLU A 155 4.33 -13.39 -3.66
C GLU A 155 3.54 -14.29 -4.61
N LYS A 156 2.22 -14.15 -4.61
CA LYS A 156 1.45 -14.48 -5.80
C LYS A 156 1.86 -13.48 -6.87
N PRO A 157 2.07 -13.90 -8.12
CA PRO A 157 2.44 -12.98 -9.19
C PRO A 157 1.51 -11.77 -9.15
N LYS A 158 2.08 -10.55 -9.16
CA LYS A 158 1.36 -9.29 -9.03
C LYS A 158 0.25 -9.19 -10.09
N GLU A 159 -0.94 -9.55 -9.71
CA GLU A 159 -2.13 -9.19 -10.45
C GLU A 159 -2.40 -7.71 -10.17
N THR A 160 -2.25 -6.87 -11.18
CA THR A 160 -2.51 -5.43 -11.07
C THR A 160 -4.01 -5.23 -10.77
N PRO A 161 -4.42 -4.46 -9.74
CA PRO A 161 -5.84 -4.37 -9.31
C PRO A 161 -6.85 -4.00 -10.41
N GLY A 162 -6.42 -3.43 -11.53
CA GLY A 162 -7.28 -3.16 -12.69
C GLY A 162 -7.50 -4.34 -13.65
N GLN A 163 -6.71 -5.43 -13.53
CA GLN A 163 -6.82 -6.57 -14.43
C GLN A 163 -7.88 -7.60 -13.98
N ILE A 164 -8.11 -7.73 -12.67
CA ILE A 164 -9.05 -8.73 -12.12
C ILE A 164 -10.49 -8.38 -12.50
N VAL A 165 -10.90 -7.13 -12.33
CA VAL A 165 -12.27 -6.68 -12.65
C VAL A 165 -12.54 -6.75 -14.16
N ASP A 166 -11.53 -6.46 -14.98
CA ASP A 166 -11.66 -6.49 -16.44
C ASP A 166 -11.64 -7.93 -17.00
N GLN A 167 -10.96 -8.87 -16.30
CA GLN A 167 -10.93 -10.29 -16.66
C GLN A 167 -12.24 -10.99 -16.31
N ASP A 168 -12.80 -10.73 -15.13
CA ASP A 168 -14.05 -11.34 -14.68
C ASP A 168 -15.22 -10.92 -15.57
N LEU A 169 -15.30 -9.62 -15.95
CA LEU A 169 -16.30 -9.12 -16.90
C LEU A 169 -16.14 -9.71 -18.32
N ALA A 170 -14.90 -9.99 -18.75
CA ALA A 170 -14.64 -10.55 -20.08
C ALA A 170 -14.95 -12.04 -20.17
N THR A 171 -15.04 -12.74 -19.05
CA THR A 171 -15.32 -14.18 -18.97
C THR A 171 -16.71 -14.48 -18.41
N GLU A 172 -17.50 -13.46 -18.10
CA GLU A 172 -18.83 -13.62 -17.55
C GLU A 172 -19.71 -14.46 -18.49
N GLY A 173 -20.27 -15.55 -17.97
CA GLY A 173 -21.10 -16.50 -18.75
C GLY A 173 -20.31 -17.55 -19.56
N MET A 174 -18.97 -17.54 -19.57
CA MET A 174 -18.19 -18.57 -20.25
C MET A 174 -18.06 -19.85 -19.39
N PRO A 175 -18.10 -21.07 -20.01
CA PRO A 175 -17.79 -22.30 -19.29
C PRO A 175 -16.39 -22.32 -18.70
N VAL A 176 -16.24 -22.94 -17.54
CA VAL A 176 -14.96 -22.99 -16.80
C VAL A 176 -13.82 -23.58 -17.63
N GLU A 177 -14.13 -24.59 -18.46
CA GLU A 177 -13.17 -25.25 -19.35
C GLU A 177 -12.68 -24.28 -20.45
N VAL A 178 -13.56 -23.43 -20.97
CA VAL A 178 -13.22 -22.42 -21.98
C VAL A 178 -12.30 -21.36 -21.35
N VAL A 179 -12.65 -20.86 -20.15
CA VAL A 179 -11.82 -19.90 -19.42
C VAL A 179 -10.42 -20.47 -19.12
N ALA A 180 -10.33 -21.74 -18.73
CA ALA A 180 -9.05 -22.41 -18.50
C ALA A 180 -8.22 -22.51 -19.78
N ALA A 181 -8.82 -22.84 -20.92
CA ALA A 181 -8.15 -22.89 -22.22
C ALA A 181 -7.65 -21.52 -22.66
N LEU A 182 -8.45 -20.47 -22.48
CA LEU A 182 -8.06 -19.07 -22.78
C LEU A 182 -6.89 -18.59 -21.95
N ARG A 183 -6.86 -18.95 -20.66
CA ARG A 183 -5.71 -18.65 -19.76
C ARG A 183 -4.44 -19.35 -20.22
N ALA A 184 -4.53 -20.61 -20.64
CA ALA A 184 -3.40 -21.36 -21.16
C ALA A 184 -2.84 -20.72 -22.45
N GLU A 185 -3.72 -20.30 -23.37
CA GLU A 185 -3.31 -19.64 -24.60
C GLU A 185 -2.70 -18.25 -24.35
N ALA A 186 -3.29 -17.44 -23.46
CA ALA A 186 -2.71 -16.16 -23.05
C ALA A 186 -1.29 -16.33 -22.50
N LYS A 187 -1.11 -17.32 -21.62
CA LYS A 187 0.21 -17.63 -21.03
C LYS A 187 1.24 -18.11 -22.06
N LYS A 188 0.81 -18.86 -23.08
CA LYS A 188 1.67 -19.29 -24.19
C LYS A 188 2.15 -18.06 -24.98
N ILE A 189 1.25 -17.13 -25.34
CA ILE A 189 1.58 -15.91 -26.07
C ILE A 189 2.53 -15.04 -25.26
N GLU A 190 2.33 -14.93 -23.96
CA GLU A 190 3.25 -14.23 -23.03
C GLU A 190 4.64 -14.88 -23.01
N THR A 191 4.68 -16.22 -22.96
CA THR A 191 5.94 -16.96 -23.02
C THR A 191 6.68 -16.68 -24.31
N ASP A 192 5.98 -16.72 -25.46
CA ASP A 192 6.57 -16.42 -26.77
C ASP A 192 7.13 -14.98 -26.82
N PHE A 193 6.41 -14.03 -26.19
CA PHE A 193 6.85 -12.63 -26.10
C PHE A 193 8.15 -12.48 -25.31
N TYR A 194 8.25 -13.12 -24.15
CA TYR A 194 9.41 -12.95 -23.27
C TYR A 194 10.60 -13.83 -23.65
N THR A 195 10.38 -14.98 -24.31
CA THR A 195 11.46 -15.92 -24.66
C THR A 195 11.98 -15.74 -26.07
N ILE A 196 11.12 -15.42 -27.04
CA ILE A 196 11.45 -15.34 -28.46
C ILE A 196 11.38 -13.88 -28.95
N GLY A 197 10.39 -13.13 -28.47
CA GLY A 197 10.23 -11.72 -28.77
C GLY A 197 8.85 -11.34 -29.36
N PRO A 198 8.61 -10.02 -29.54
CA PRO A 198 7.29 -9.49 -29.93
C PRO A 198 6.75 -10.08 -31.27
N LYS A 199 7.61 -10.37 -32.24
CA LYS A 199 7.20 -10.96 -33.52
C LYS A 199 6.61 -12.38 -33.39
N ALA A 200 7.17 -13.20 -32.50
CA ALA A 200 6.63 -14.53 -32.20
C ALA A 200 5.26 -14.44 -31.55
N ALA A 201 5.12 -13.56 -30.56
CA ALA A 201 3.83 -13.32 -29.89
C ALA A 201 2.73 -12.83 -30.84
N ILE A 202 3.05 -11.98 -31.85
CA ILE A 202 2.13 -11.60 -32.91
C ILE A 202 1.68 -12.81 -33.71
N GLY A 203 2.62 -13.68 -34.09
CA GLY A 203 2.31 -14.91 -34.82
C GLY A 203 1.34 -15.81 -34.05
N SER A 204 1.61 -16.05 -32.78
CA SER A 204 0.75 -16.84 -31.90
C SER A 204 -0.62 -16.19 -31.68
N TRP A 205 -0.67 -14.88 -31.47
CA TRP A 205 -1.91 -14.12 -31.33
C TRP A 205 -2.74 -14.16 -32.63
N SER A 206 -2.11 -13.98 -33.80
CA SER A 206 -2.76 -14.02 -35.10
C SER A 206 -3.28 -15.42 -35.43
N ALA A 207 -2.58 -16.48 -35.05
CA ALA A 207 -3.04 -17.84 -35.19
C ALA A 207 -4.29 -18.10 -34.32
N PHE A 208 -4.27 -17.67 -33.06
CA PHE A 208 -5.42 -17.79 -32.16
C PHE A 208 -6.64 -17.03 -32.67
N LYS A 209 -6.49 -15.80 -33.14
CA LYS A 209 -7.60 -15.01 -33.72
C LYS A 209 -8.30 -15.68 -34.87
N LYS A 210 -7.64 -16.54 -35.65
CA LYS A 210 -8.25 -17.24 -36.79
C LYS A 210 -9.25 -18.33 -36.40
N THR A 211 -9.13 -18.85 -35.18
CA THR A 211 -9.91 -20.00 -34.72
C THR A 211 -10.87 -19.67 -33.58
N ALA A 212 -10.61 -18.60 -32.84
CA ALA A 212 -11.36 -18.22 -31.66
C ALA A 212 -12.53 -17.27 -32.00
N ALA A 213 -13.65 -17.38 -31.28
CA ALA A 213 -14.76 -16.43 -31.33
C ALA A 213 -14.34 -15.04 -30.83
N VAL A 214 -15.05 -13.98 -31.20
CA VAL A 214 -14.71 -12.60 -30.85
C VAL A 214 -14.67 -12.36 -29.34
N GLU A 215 -15.61 -12.98 -28.62
CA GLU A 215 -15.68 -12.96 -27.15
C GLU A 215 -14.45 -13.61 -26.52
N GLU A 216 -14.03 -14.77 -27.06
CA GLU A 216 -12.86 -15.50 -26.63
C GLU A 216 -11.56 -14.72 -26.90
N GLN A 217 -11.47 -14.06 -28.06
CA GLN A 217 -10.35 -13.17 -28.39
C GLN A 217 -10.26 -12.02 -27.39
N THR A 218 -11.40 -11.40 -27.07
CA THR A 218 -11.47 -10.30 -26.09
C THR A 218 -11.03 -10.75 -24.70
N ALA A 219 -11.53 -11.93 -24.26
CA ALA A 219 -11.18 -12.49 -22.96
C ALA A 219 -9.69 -12.86 -22.90
N CYS A 220 -9.17 -13.58 -23.88
CA CYS A 220 -7.75 -13.94 -23.97
C CYS A 220 -6.84 -12.70 -23.99
N TRP A 221 -7.22 -11.66 -24.77
CA TRP A 221 -6.49 -10.39 -24.82
C TRP A 221 -6.42 -9.71 -23.47
N LYS A 222 -7.54 -9.67 -22.72
CA LYS A 222 -7.59 -9.07 -21.38
C LYS A 222 -6.82 -9.88 -20.33
N MET A 223 -6.67 -11.18 -20.51
CA MET A 223 -5.87 -12.04 -19.64
C MET A 223 -4.36 -11.83 -19.77
N MET A 224 -3.88 -11.33 -20.93
CA MET A 224 -2.45 -11.07 -21.13
C MET A 224 -1.95 -9.85 -20.37
N ASP A 225 -0.67 -9.89 -19.97
CA ASP A 225 0.05 -8.76 -19.37
C ASP A 225 -0.02 -7.50 -20.25
N SER A 226 -0.15 -6.33 -19.62
CA SER A 226 -0.26 -5.03 -20.31
C SER A 226 0.94 -4.71 -21.19
N LYS A 227 2.15 -5.15 -20.79
CA LYS A 227 3.39 -4.98 -21.54
C LYS A 227 3.40 -5.84 -22.81
N VAL A 228 2.89 -7.07 -22.70
CA VAL A 228 2.73 -8.00 -23.84
C VAL A 228 1.72 -7.42 -24.84
N ARG A 229 0.56 -6.99 -24.37
CA ARG A 229 -0.46 -6.35 -25.22
C ARG A 229 0.06 -5.12 -25.96
N SER A 230 0.78 -4.25 -25.23
CA SER A 230 1.38 -3.06 -25.81
C SER A 230 2.50 -3.40 -26.81
N GLY A 231 3.28 -4.42 -26.54
CA GLY A 231 4.34 -4.89 -27.44
C GLY A 231 3.79 -5.50 -28.71
N ILE A 232 2.71 -6.30 -28.64
CA ILE A 232 2.02 -6.87 -29.79
C ILE A 232 1.43 -5.75 -30.68
N LYS A 233 0.77 -4.74 -30.08
CA LYS A 233 0.23 -3.59 -30.85
C LYS A 233 1.31 -2.82 -31.59
N LYS A 234 2.39 -2.41 -30.89
CA LYS A 234 3.49 -1.66 -31.50
C LYS A 234 4.18 -2.42 -32.63
N ALA A 235 4.37 -3.72 -32.46
CA ALA A 235 5.04 -4.53 -33.48
C ALA A 235 4.10 -4.86 -34.65
N GLY A 236 2.76 -4.95 -34.43
CA GLY A 236 1.74 -5.05 -35.48
C GLY A 236 1.67 -3.80 -36.35
N GLU A 237 1.68 -2.61 -35.76
CA GLU A 237 1.73 -1.33 -36.46
C GLU A 237 2.99 -1.21 -37.34
N ALA A 238 4.13 -1.71 -36.86
CA ALA A 238 5.40 -1.67 -37.60
C ALA A 238 5.46 -2.67 -38.77
N SER A 239 4.63 -3.74 -38.76
CA SER A 239 4.58 -4.75 -39.81
C SER A 239 3.45 -4.54 -40.82
N GLY A 240 2.60 -3.52 -40.65
CA GLY A 240 1.47 -3.23 -41.55
C GLY A 240 0.30 -4.21 -41.43
N GLU A 241 0.35 -5.11 -40.46
CA GLU A 241 -0.76 -6.01 -40.10
C GLU A 241 -1.62 -5.28 -39.06
N GLY A 242 -2.75 -4.69 -39.49
CA GLY A 242 -3.72 -4.06 -38.61
C GLY A 242 -4.22 -5.07 -37.53
N THR A 243 -4.18 -4.62 -36.29
CA THR A 243 -4.65 -5.36 -35.10
C THR A 243 -6.16 -5.47 -35.04
#